data_14a56ee6fc6c812fcbeb48437a2abaf0
#
_entry.id   14a56ee6fc6c812fcbeb48437a2abaf0
#
_cell.length_a   1.000
_cell.length_b   1.000
_cell.length_c   1.000
_cell.angle_alpha   90.00
_cell.angle_beta   90.00
_cell.angle_gamma   90.00
#
_symmetry.space_group_name_H-M   'P 1'
#
loop_
_entity.id
_entity.type
_entity.pdbx_description
1 polymer ?
#
loop_
_entity_poly.entity_id
_entity_poly.type
_entity_poly.pdbx_seq_one_letter_code
_entity_poly.pdbx_strand_id
1 'polypeptide(L)'
;HFGRNPDGTSNGIAYETAALLEAALPTVKDAVPKPLESAARWLQYMAGFGITATSEMTYSTSMLKGYEALTTRPDSPVRMSLYHMAIDSDAGVQVDSPDPSMLRKQGVKLWADGSPWVGSIASSFPYLDSPAVQKAQIPLGPGGTAMMNYTRVELDALLAKYAPMGWQMAFHVNGDVGLDIVLDAYEEALVDNNLMGTDHRWRVEHCGGCRGDQFVRAVAMGVTISLGPFQYIYWGDLLDGTMFPPEIGSQWMRWGDAVRAGAHLSFHNDGPVSPPNPLLNIQTAITRTTDTGQVHGANQIISIDDALKAETTGAAYMLHREDEIGSLTVGKYADFVELSMDPYLADPLTLASQVKVQGTWRSGRTIDLDAYLAQIQAVEAAGTHPVDHATAIKSHTC
;
A
#
# COMPACT_ATOMS: atom_id res chain seq x y z
N HIS A 1 -0.15 21.86 -1.72
CA HIS A 1 0.20 23.29 -1.76
C HIS A 1 1.66 23.53 -1.38
N PHE A 2 2.18 24.71 -1.73
CA PHE A 2 3.54 25.11 -1.32
C PHE A 2 3.48 25.93 -0.04
N GLY A 3 4.36 25.61 0.90
CA GLY A 3 4.53 26.35 2.14
C GLY A 3 5.06 27.76 1.89
N ARG A 4 4.60 28.72 2.70
CA ARG A 4 4.98 30.13 2.58
C ARG A 4 5.41 30.72 3.91
N ASN A 5 6.35 31.61 3.85
CA ASN A 5 6.74 32.48 4.96
C ASN A 5 5.65 33.55 5.22
N PRO A 6 5.65 34.23 6.36
CA PRO A 6 4.69 35.30 6.66
C PRO A 6 4.65 36.44 5.63
N ASP A 7 5.75 36.66 4.90
CA ASP A 7 5.86 37.66 3.83
C ASP A 7 5.35 37.17 2.46
N GLY A 8 4.84 35.93 2.41
CA GLY A 8 4.29 35.30 1.21
C GLY A 8 5.32 34.60 0.31
N THR A 9 6.62 34.70 0.60
CA THR A 9 7.67 33.96 -0.13
C THR A 9 7.60 32.46 0.16
N SER A 10 8.10 31.62 -0.78
CA SER A 10 8.18 30.16 -0.54
C SER A 10 9.14 29.87 0.61
N ASN A 11 8.74 28.95 1.52
CA ASN A 11 9.60 28.45 2.59
C ASN A 11 10.35 27.16 2.21
N GLY A 12 10.23 26.72 0.94
CA GLY A 12 10.89 25.50 0.44
C GLY A 12 10.14 24.20 0.74
N ILE A 13 8.97 24.26 1.35
CA ILE A 13 8.16 23.07 1.68
C ILE A 13 7.08 22.87 0.62
N ALA A 14 6.99 21.64 0.09
CA ALA A 14 5.90 21.19 -0.76
C ALA A 14 5.06 20.18 0.01
N TYR A 15 3.77 20.44 0.13
CA TYR A 15 2.82 19.58 0.83
C TYR A 15 2.02 18.77 -0.19
N GLU A 16 1.94 17.44 0.06
CA GLU A 16 1.19 16.47 -0.69
C GLU A 16 1.71 16.23 -2.13
N THR A 17 1.23 15.13 -2.70
CA THR A 17 1.72 14.59 -3.96
C THR A 17 1.66 15.59 -5.11
N ALA A 18 0.58 16.38 -5.22
CA ALA A 18 0.44 17.35 -6.31
C ALA A 18 1.55 18.42 -6.29
N ALA A 19 1.84 19.02 -5.12
CA ALA A 19 2.90 20.02 -5.00
C ALA A 19 4.30 19.40 -5.16
N LEU A 20 4.50 18.17 -4.66
CA LEU A 20 5.75 17.44 -4.82
C LEU A 20 6.03 17.13 -6.29
N LEU A 21 5.03 16.64 -7.02
CA LEU A 21 5.14 16.36 -8.46
C LEU A 21 5.43 17.63 -9.25
N GLU A 22 4.72 18.72 -8.99
CA GLU A 22 4.96 20.00 -9.66
C GLU A 22 6.40 20.49 -9.45
N ALA A 23 6.93 20.37 -8.23
CA ALA A 23 8.30 20.73 -7.92
C ALA A 23 9.34 19.78 -8.55
N ALA A 24 9.05 18.48 -8.61
CA ALA A 24 9.97 17.46 -9.11
C ALA A 24 9.93 17.28 -10.64
N LEU A 25 8.82 17.64 -11.29
CA LEU A 25 8.58 17.44 -12.73
C LEU A 25 9.71 17.86 -13.66
N PRO A 26 10.34 19.03 -13.50
CA PRO A 26 11.42 19.45 -14.37
C PRO A 26 12.62 18.50 -14.33
N THR A 27 12.81 17.80 -13.19
CA THR A 27 13.96 16.92 -12.94
C THR A 27 13.67 15.44 -13.16
N VAL A 28 12.44 14.99 -12.93
CA VAL A 28 12.04 13.57 -13.08
C VAL A 28 12.22 13.07 -14.51
N LYS A 29 11.87 13.90 -15.50
CA LYS A 29 12.01 13.55 -16.91
C LYS A 29 13.45 13.20 -17.31
N ASP A 30 14.41 13.92 -16.72
CA ASP A 30 15.83 13.70 -16.97
C ASP A 30 16.43 12.64 -16.03
N ALA A 31 15.82 12.45 -14.86
CA ALA A 31 16.28 11.49 -13.84
C ALA A 31 15.90 10.04 -14.15
N VAL A 32 14.85 9.80 -14.93
CA VAL A 32 14.38 8.45 -15.29
C VAL A 32 14.33 8.29 -16.82
N PRO A 33 15.51 8.23 -17.49
CA PRO A 33 15.58 8.15 -18.95
C PRO A 33 15.04 6.83 -19.50
N LYS A 34 14.89 5.81 -18.65
CA LYS A 34 14.43 4.46 -19.02
C LYS A 34 13.35 3.96 -18.05
N PRO A 35 12.12 4.45 -18.17
CA PRO A 35 11.06 4.16 -17.22
C PRO A 35 10.60 2.71 -17.22
N LEU A 36 10.56 2.04 -18.37
CA LEU A 36 10.17 0.62 -18.43
C LEU A 36 11.24 -0.27 -17.80
N GLU A 37 12.53 -0.01 -18.09
CA GLU A 37 13.61 -0.74 -17.45
C GLU A 37 13.61 -0.50 -15.92
N SER A 38 13.38 0.72 -15.48
CA SER A 38 13.30 1.05 -14.05
C SER A 38 12.16 0.29 -13.37
N ALA A 39 10.97 0.27 -13.96
CA ALA A 39 9.84 -0.47 -13.45
C ALA A 39 10.07 -2.00 -13.51
N ALA A 40 10.68 -2.52 -14.57
CA ALA A 40 11.03 -3.95 -14.67
C ALA A 40 12.03 -4.38 -13.58
N ARG A 41 13.02 -3.55 -13.27
CA ARG A 41 13.94 -3.80 -12.15
C ARG A 41 13.22 -3.84 -10.81
N TRP A 42 12.19 -3.02 -10.63
CA TRP A 42 11.35 -3.08 -9.43
C TRP A 42 10.54 -4.39 -9.36
N LEU A 43 9.95 -4.84 -10.46
CA LEU A 43 9.26 -6.14 -10.51
C LEU A 43 10.23 -7.31 -10.30
N GLN A 44 11.43 -7.24 -10.88
CA GLN A 44 12.51 -8.20 -10.64
C GLN A 44 12.89 -8.24 -9.16
N TYR A 45 13.03 -7.07 -8.53
CA TYR A 45 13.38 -6.95 -7.12
C TYR A 45 12.30 -7.56 -6.23
N MET A 46 11.01 -7.26 -6.47
CA MET A 46 9.89 -7.89 -5.76
C MET A 46 9.88 -9.40 -5.90
N ALA A 47 10.04 -9.91 -7.11
CA ALA A 47 10.07 -11.36 -7.37
C ALA A 47 11.28 -12.04 -6.72
N GLY A 48 12.40 -11.33 -6.56
CA GLY A 48 13.55 -11.80 -5.80
C GLY A 48 13.26 -12.03 -4.31
N PHE A 49 12.24 -11.35 -3.76
CA PHE A 49 11.71 -11.60 -2.42
C PHE A 49 10.55 -12.61 -2.38
N GLY A 50 10.25 -13.28 -3.50
CA GLY A 50 9.20 -14.29 -3.58
C GLY A 50 7.81 -13.74 -3.87
N ILE A 51 7.66 -12.46 -4.20
CA ILE A 51 6.37 -11.85 -4.51
C ILE A 51 5.96 -12.23 -5.93
N THR A 52 4.78 -12.86 -6.07
CA THR A 52 4.19 -13.29 -7.35
C THR A 52 2.99 -12.46 -7.76
N ALA A 53 2.41 -11.69 -6.83
CA ALA A 53 1.28 -10.81 -7.09
C ALA A 53 1.38 -9.54 -6.24
N THR A 54 0.94 -8.41 -6.80
CA THR A 54 0.93 -7.10 -6.11
C THR A 54 -0.25 -6.25 -6.56
N SER A 55 -0.47 -5.13 -5.87
CA SER A 55 -1.36 -4.05 -6.31
C SER A 55 -0.58 -2.78 -6.63
N GLU A 56 -0.96 -2.10 -7.70
CA GLU A 56 -0.52 -0.74 -8.03
C GLU A 56 -1.60 0.23 -7.58
N MET A 57 -1.26 1.08 -6.61
CA MET A 57 -2.23 1.94 -5.93
C MET A 57 -2.25 3.38 -6.46
N THR A 58 -1.43 3.68 -7.48
CA THR A 58 -1.31 5.02 -8.09
C THR A 58 -1.51 4.99 -9.59
N TYR A 59 -2.28 4.01 -10.07
CA TYR A 59 -2.54 3.84 -11.49
C TYR A 59 -3.30 5.02 -12.09
N SER A 60 -2.89 5.43 -13.31
CA SER A 60 -3.68 6.25 -14.24
C SER A 60 -3.64 5.65 -15.64
N THR A 61 -4.63 6.00 -16.48
CA THR A 61 -4.79 5.41 -17.83
C THR A 61 -3.56 5.61 -18.72
N SER A 62 -2.84 6.71 -18.56
CA SER A 62 -1.59 6.97 -19.29
C SER A 62 -0.48 5.95 -19.05
N MET A 63 -0.54 5.22 -17.92
CA MET A 63 0.46 4.21 -17.54
C MET A 63 0.11 2.81 -18.08
N LEU A 64 -1.11 2.60 -18.62
CA LEU A 64 -1.62 1.28 -18.98
C LEU A 64 -0.68 0.52 -19.91
N LYS A 65 -0.24 1.16 -21.00
CA LYS A 65 0.64 0.51 -21.99
C LYS A 65 1.99 0.08 -21.41
N GLY A 66 2.50 0.83 -20.44
CA GLY A 66 3.69 0.46 -19.69
C GLY A 66 3.45 -0.80 -18.86
N TYR A 67 2.34 -0.85 -18.11
CA TYR A 67 1.99 -2.03 -17.32
C TYR A 67 1.68 -3.25 -18.18
N GLU A 68 0.99 -3.10 -19.31
CA GLU A 68 0.80 -4.18 -20.28
C GLU A 68 2.14 -4.75 -20.74
N ALA A 69 3.08 -3.89 -21.15
CA ALA A 69 4.39 -4.31 -21.61
C ALA A 69 5.20 -5.05 -20.54
N LEU A 70 5.03 -4.68 -19.26
CA LEU A 70 5.72 -5.26 -18.12
C LEU A 70 5.09 -6.57 -17.64
N THR A 71 3.77 -6.71 -17.68
CA THR A 71 3.07 -7.76 -16.92
C THR A 71 2.39 -8.81 -17.78
N THR A 72 2.00 -8.52 -19.04
CA THR A 72 1.25 -9.47 -19.86
C THR A 72 2.12 -10.36 -20.75
N ARG A 73 3.40 -10.44 -20.46
CA ARG A 73 4.36 -11.33 -21.14
C ARG A 73 4.40 -12.71 -20.46
N PRO A 74 4.72 -13.79 -21.18
CA PRO A 74 4.83 -15.13 -20.60
C PRO A 74 5.88 -15.24 -19.48
N ASP A 75 6.90 -14.41 -19.53
CA ASP A 75 8.03 -14.35 -18.60
C ASP A 75 7.89 -13.28 -17.50
N SER A 76 6.77 -12.53 -17.49
CA SER A 76 6.53 -11.51 -16.47
C SER A 76 6.46 -12.10 -15.06
N PRO A 77 7.20 -11.54 -14.10
CA PRO A 77 7.37 -12.18 -12.80
C PRO A 77 6.18 -12.01 -11.85
N VAL A 78 5.40 -10.92 -12.00
CA VAL A 78 4.43 -10.50 -10.99
C VAL A 78 3.08 -10.21 -11.64
N ARG A 79 2.00 -10.73 -11.06
CA ARG A 79 0.62 -10.34 -11.39
C ARG A 79 0.29 -9.00 -10.76
N MET A 80 -0.44 -8.15 -11.46
CA MET A 80 -0.72 -6.80 -11.00
C MET A 80 -2.22 -6.50 -10.99
N SER A 81 -2.71 -6.01 -9.85
CA SER A 81 -4.07 -5.47 -9.70
C SER A 81 -3.98 -3.94 -9.61
N LEU A 82 -4.64 -3.24 -10.53
CA LEU A 82 -4.57 -1.79 -10.65
C LEU A 82 -5.68 -1.12 -9.83
N TYR A 83 -5.31 -0.11 -9.04
CA TYR A 83 -6.23 0.80 -8.37
C TYR A 83 -6.06 2.19 -8.94
N HIS A 84 -7.09 2.67 -9.64
CA HIS A 84 -7.04 3.95 -10.31
C HIS A 84 -7.22 5.10 -9.33
N MET A 85 -6.40 6.12 -9.42
CA MET A 85 -6.52 7.30 -8.56
C MET A 85 -7.86 8.00 -8.79
N ALA A 86 -8.65 8.22 -7.74
CA ALA A 86 -10.00 8.81 -7.82
C ALA A 86 -10.02 10.25 -8.34
N ILE A 87 -8.87 10.95 -8.29
CA ILE A 87 -8.72 12.31 -8.82
C ILE A 87 -8.75 12.35 -10.35
N ASP A 88 -8.47 11.23 -11.02
CA ASP A 88 -8.55 11.15 -12.46
C ASP A 88 -10.01 11.11 -12.93
N SER A 89 -10.35 11.89 -13.94
CA SER A 89 -11.73 11.98 -14.45
C SER A 89 -12.26 10.65 -15.00
N ASP A 90 -11.36 9.79 -15.47
CA ASP A 90 -11.61 8.47 -16.05
C ASP A 90 -11.38 7.29 -15.09
N ALA A 91 -11.26 7.58 -13.78
CA ALA A 91 -11.06 6.53 -12.77
C ALA A 91 -12.20 5.50 -12.70
N GLY A 92 -13.36 5.77 -13.28
CA GLY A 92 -14.47 4.81 -13.44
C GLY A 92 -14.32 3.85 -14.63
N VAL A 93 -13.42 4.12 -15.58
CA VAL A 93 -13.29 3.35 -16.82
C VAL A 93 -12.66 1.99 -16.57
N GLN A 94 -13.18 0.95 -17.21
CA GLN A 94 -12.59 -0.40 -17.22
C GLN A 94 -11.27 -0.42 -18.00
N VAL A 95 -10.41 -1.35 -17.61
CA VAL A 95 -9.17 -1.66 -18.31
C VAL A 95 -9.37 -2.97 -19.08
N ASP A 96 -9.26 -2.91 -20.40
CA ASP A 96 -9.27 -4.08 -21.26
C ASP A 96 -7.82 -4.61 -21.38
N SER A 97 -7.51 -5.58 -20.54
CA SER A 97 -6.17 -6.19 -20.51
C SER A 97 -6.09 -7.37 -21.48
N PRO A 98 -4.99 -7.51 -22.22
CA PRO A 98 -4.76 -8.69 -23.06
C PRO A 98 -4.60 -10.00 -22.26
N ASP A 99 -4.27 -9.90 -20.99
CA ASP A 99 -4.23 -11.03 -20.06
C ASP A 99 -4.75 -10.61 -18.66
N PRO A 100 -6.07 -10.72 -18.40
CA PRO A 100 -6.65 -10.36 -17.09
C PRO A 100 -6.15 -11.20 -15.92
N SER A 101 -5.54 -12.36 -16.18
CA SER A 101 -4.90 -13.14 -15.12
C SER A 101 -3.60 -12.50 -14.62
N MET A 102 -2.95 -11.72 -15.45
CA MET A 102 -1.70 -11.02 -15.15
C MET A 102 -1.91 -9.55 -14.77
N LEU A 103 -2.79 -8.85 -15.49
CA LEU A 103 -3.05 -7.44 -15.30
C LEU A 103 -4.56 -7.19 -15.31
N ARG A 104 -5.11 -6.63 -14.25
CA ARG A 104 -6.51 -6.19 -14.22
C ARG A 104 -6.71 -4.98 -13.34
N LYS A 105 -7.68 -4.16 -13.67
CA LYS A 105 -8.14 -3.12 -12.76
C LYS A 105 -9.06 -3.73 -11.72
N GLN A 106 -8.75 -3.45 -10.46
CA GLN A 106 -9.47 -3.99 -9.31
C GLN A 106 -10.32 -2.93 -8.62
N GLY A 107 -9.87 -1.69 -8.58
CA GLY A 107 -10.56 -0.70 -7.78
C GLY A 107 -10.16 0.74 -8.03
N VAL A 108 -10.60 1.59 -7.09
CA VAL A 108 -10.34 3.03 -7.08
C VAL A 108 -9.64 3.39 -5.77
N LYS A 109 -8.57 4.18 -5.86
CA LYS A 109 -7.74 4.62 -4.72
C LYS A 109 -8.01 6.06 -4.35
N LEU A 110 -8.15 6.29 -3.04
CA LEU A 110 -8.30 7.61 -2.42
C LEU A 110 -7.30 7.76 -1.27
N TRP A 111 -6.99 9.00 -0.90
CA TRP A 111 -6.16 9.34 0.25
C TRP A 111 -6.96 10.18 1.21
N ALA A 112 -7.42 9.60 2.33
CA ALA A 112 -8.23 10.31 3.33
C ALA A 112 -7.41 11.36 4.07
N ASP A 113 -6.21 11.00 4.48
CA ASP A 113 -5.23 11.88 5.13
C ASP A 113 -3.84 11.62 4.55
N GLY A 114 -2.79 12.04 5.23
CA GLY A 114 -1.42 11.93 4.76
C GLY A 114 -0.52 11.09 5.65
N SER A 115 0.75 11.48 5.73
CA SER A 115 1.82 10.73 6.38
C SER A 115 2.12 11.26 7.79
N PRO A 116 2.37 10.37 8.77
CA PRO A 116 2.78 10.78 10.12
C PRO A 116 4.13 11.52 10.12
N TRP A 117 5.00 11.25 9.16
CA TRP A 117 6.36 11.80 9.11
C TRP A 117 6.42 13.29 8.77
N VAL A 118 5.34 13.84 8.26
CA VAL A 118 5.22 15.26 7.87
C VAL A 118 4.06 15.97 8.58
N GLY A 119 3.44 15.34 9.57
CA GLY A 119 2.39 15.96 10.36
C GLY A 119 1.04 16.07 9.66
N SER A 120 0.77 15.25 8.64
CA SER A 120 -0.45 15.36 7.81
C SER A 120 -1.49 14.26 8.08
N ILE A 121 -1.48 13.63 9.25
CA ILE A 121 -2.48 12.63 9.64
C ILE A 121 -3.67 13.26 10.38
N ALA A 122 -4.87 12.79 10.08
CA ALA A 122 -6.10 13.21 10.76
C ALA A 122 -6.26 12.45 12.09
N SER A 123 -5.62 12.95 13.16
CA SER A 123 -5.53 12.28 14.46
C SER A 123 -6.25 13.02 15.57
N SER A 124 -6.77 12.29 16.57
CA SER A 124 -7.28 12.84 17.84
C SER A 124 -6.17 13.07 18.87
N PHE A 125 -5.02 12.46 18.67
CA PHE A 125 -3.86 12.53 19.54
C PHE A 125 -2.81 13.50 19.01
N PRO A 126 -2.03 14.15 19.90
CA PRO A 126 -1.06 15.17 19.53
C PRO A 126 0.28 14.56 19.09
N TYR A 127 1.02 15.31 18.29
CA TYR A 127 2.47 15.17 18.22
C TYR A 127 3.12 15.73 19.48
N LEU A 128 4.13 15.02 20.00
CA LEU A 128 4.89 15.45 21.19
C LEU A 128 5.86 16.57 20.82
N ASP A 129 6.09 17.46 21.78
CA ASP A 129 7.11 18.51 21.67
C ASP A 129 8.50 17.93 21.91
N SER A 130 9.05 17.26 20.90
CA SER A 130 10.36 16.62 20.91
C SER A 130 11.32 17.27 19.91
N PRO A 131 12.65 17.14 20.11
CA PRO A 131 13.63 17.67 19.15
C PRO A 131 13.45 17.12 17.73
N ALA A 132 12.99 15.88 17.58
CA ALA A 132 12.74 15.25 16.27
C ALA A 132 11.54 15.91 15.57
N VAL A 133 10.42 16.10 16.28
CA VAL A 133 9.20 16.74 15.77
C VAL A 133 9.46 18.21 15.42
N GLN A 134 10.19 18.94 16.31
CA GLN A 134 10.59 20.32 16.05
C GLN A 134 11.49 20.45 14.80
N LYS A 135 12.50 19.57 14.69
CA LYS A 135 13.41 19.55 13.52
C LYS A 135 12.67 19.27 12.21
N ALA A 136 11.67 18.41 12.27
CA ALA A 136 10.82 18.09 11.12
C ALA A 136 9.76 19.18 10.83
N GLN A 137 9.69 20.22 11.67
CA GLN A 137 8.70 21.31 11.58
C GLN A 137 7.25 20.81 11.58
N ILE A 138 6.99 19.71 12.28
CA ILE A 138 5.64 19.14 12.42
C ILE A 138 4.86 19.99 13.43
N PRO A 139 3.64 20.44 13.10
CA PRO A 139 2.79 21.16 14.04
C PRO A 139 2.47 20.30 15.27
N LEU A 140 2.57 20.90 16.44
CA LEU A 140 2.18 20.26 17.71
C LEU A 140 0.65 20.21 17.83
N GLY A 141 0.15 19.22 18.57
CA GLY A 141 -1.28 19.03 18.77
C GLY A 141 -1.89 18.00 17.80
N PRO A 142 -3.17 17.70 17.97
CA PRO A 142 -3.88 16.75 17.10
C PRO A 142 -4.13 17.35 15.71
N GLY A 143 -3.99 16.53 14.68
CA GLY A 143 -4.31 16.95 13.31
C GLY A 143 -5.80 17.18 13.08
N GLY A 144 -6.63 16.39 13.72
CA GLY A 144 -8.09 16.49 13.61
C GLY A 144 -8.56 16.41 12.16
N THR A 145 -9.75 16.92 11.91
CA THR A 145 -10.35 16.96 10.57
C THR A 145 -9.64 17.93 9.61
N ALA A 146 -8.81 18.84 10.12
CA ALA A 146 -8.06 19.78 9.29
C ALA A 146 -7.01 19.10 8.41
N MET A 147 -6.59 17.85 8.75
CA MET A 147 -5.65 17.06 7.98
C MET A 147 -6.33 16.10 7.00
N MET A 148 -7.64 16.14 6.86
CA MET A 148 -8.34 15.39 5.81
C MET A 148 -8.08 16.02 4.45
N ASN A 149 -7.82 15.17 3.45
CA ASN A 149 -7.66 15.59 2.05
C ASN A 149 -9.00 15.91 1.37
N TYR A 150 -10.11 15.45 1.94
CA TYR A 150 -11.47 15.69 1.45
C TYR A 150 -12.35 16.22 2.56
N THR A 151 -13.22 17.15 2.23
CA THR A 151 -14.40 17.43 3.04
C THR A 151 -15.35 16.22 3.00
N ARG A 152 -16.24 16.10 3.97
CA ARG A 152 -17.23 15.01 3.97
C ARG A 152 -18.09 15.03 2.69
N VAL A 153 -18.47 16.20 2.21
CA VAL A 153 -19.28 16.35 0.98
C VAL A 153 -18.53 15.84 -0.26
N GLU A 154 -17.23 16.15 -0.38
CA GLU A 154 -16.41 15.63 -1.49
C GLU A 154 -16.22 14.11 -1.40
N LEU A 155 -16.03 13.60 -0.21
CA LEU A 155 -15.88 12.16 0.03
C LEU A 155 -17.16 11.40 -0.36
N ASP A 156 -18.31 11.88 0.10
CA ASP A 156 -19.61 11.31 -0.24
C ASP A 156 -19.89 11.34 -1.74
N ALA A 157 -19.54 12.45 -2.41
CA ALA A 157 -19.68 12.57 -3.86
C ALA A 157 -18.80 11.57 -4.63
N LEU A 158 -17.55 11.33 -4.18
CA LEU A 158 -16.67 10.34 -4.78
C LEU A 158 -17.20 8.92 -4.58
N LEU A 159 -17.67 8.58 -3.39
CA LEU A 159 -18.25 7.27 -3.11
C LEU A 159 -19.55 7.05 -3.89
N ALA A 160 -20.44 8.05 -3.94
CA ALA A 160 -21.66 7.99 -4.76
C ALA A 160 -21.38 7.78 -6.25
N LYS A 161 -20.25 8.30 -6.75
CA LYS A 161 -19.83 8.11 -8.14
C LYS A 161 -19.34 6.68 -8.39
N TYR A 162 -18.51 6.12 -7.53
CA TYR A 162 -17.80 4.88 -7.82
C TYR A 162 -18.44 3.62 -7.23
N ALA A 163 -19.18 3.70 -6.12
CA ALA A 163 -19.83 2.56 -5.49
C ALA A 163 -20.78 1.80 -6.44
N PRO A 164 -21.69 2.48 -7.19
CA PRO A 164 -22.60 1.78 -8.11
C PRO A 164 -21.89 1.15 -9.31
N MET A 165 -20.62 1.47 -9.57
CA MET A 165 -19.84 0.89 -10.64
C MET A 165 -19.21 -0.47 -10.26
N GLY A 166 -19.35 -0.91 -9.02
CA GLY A 166 -18.81 -2.17 -8.52
C GLY A 166 -17.31 -2.19 -8.27
N TRP A 167 -16.65 -1.02 -8.24
CA TRP A 167 -15.23 -0.94 -7.91
C TRP A 167 -14.97 -1.18 -6.42
N GLN A 168 -13.89 -1.89 -6.12
CA GLN A 168 -13.37 -1.97 -4.77
C GLN A 168 -12.76 -0.61 -4.39
N MET A 169 -13.29 0.01 -3.34
CA MET A 169 -12.75 1.27 -2.85
C MET A 169 -11.56 1.00 -1.93
N ALA A 170 -10.48 1.79 -2.05
CA ALA A 170 -9.28 1.66 -1.24
C ALA A 170 -8.84 3.02 -0.70
N PHE A 171 -8.85 3.20 0.63
CA PHE A 171 -8.41 4.43 1.28
C PHE A 171 -7.06 4.29 1.95
N HIS A 172 -6.14 5.20 1.63
CA HIS A 172 -5.03 5.52 2.51
C HIS A 172 -5.57 6.28 3.73
N VAL A 173 -5.25 5.82 4.92
CA VAL A 173 -5.59 6.48 6.18
C VAL A 173 -4.60 6.09 7.26
N ASN A 174 -4.05 7.06 7.99
CA ASN A 174 -3.13 6.84 9.09
C ASN A 174 -3.68 7.30 10.45
N GLY A 175 -4.50 8.35 10.46
CA GLY A 175 -5.07 8.90 11.69
C GLY A 175 -6.39 8.23 12.08
N ASP A 176 -6.65 8.16 13.38
CA ASP A 176 -7.88 7.60 13.92
C ASP A 176 -9.13 8.44 13.58
N VAL A 177 -9.03 9.77 13.56
CA VAL A 177 -10.12 10.64 13.10
C VAL A 177 -10.41 10.41 11.61
N GLY A 178 -9.35 10.26 10.80
CA GLY A 178 -9.48 9.95 9.39
C GLY A 178 -10.22 8.62 9.16
N LEU A 179 -9.88 7.60 9.93
CA LEU A 179 -10.54 6.29 9.80
C LEU A 179 -12.01 6.33 10.24
N ASP A 180 -12.36 7.06 11.31
CA ASP A 180 -13.77 7.23 11.69
C ASP A 180 -14.59 7.85 10.54
N ILE A 181 -14.08 8.92 9.92
CA ILE A 181 -14.74 9.59 8.80
C ILE A 181 -14.86 8.67 7.57
N VAL A 182 -13.81 7.90 7.26
CA VAL A 182 -13.85 6.93 6.15
C VAL A 182 -14.89 5.84 6.42
N LEU A 183 -14.93 5.29 7.63
CA LEU A 183 -15.90 4.25 8.00
C LEU A 183 -17.33 4.76 8.00
N ASP A 184 -17.57 6.01 8.44
CA ASP A 184 -18.90 6.66 8.34
C ASP A 184 -19.34 6.79 6.88
N ALA A 185 -18.46 7.28 6.02
CA ALA A 185 -18.74 7.44 4.60
C ALA A 185 -18.92 6.08 3.88
N TYR A 186 -18.12 5.07 4.25
CA TYR A 186 -18.28 3.71 3.74
C TYR A 186 -19.64 3.13 4.13
N GLU A 187 -20.04 3.25 5.40
CA GLU A 187 -21.32 2.72 5.90
C GLU A 187 -22.49 3.29 5.13
N GLU A 188 -22.55 4.61 4.95
CA GLU A 188 -23.60 5.29 4.19
C GLU A 188 -23.59 4.83 2.72
N ALA A 189 -22.43 4.84 2.06
CA ALA A 189 -22.35 4.44 0.67
C ALA A 189 -22.70 2.95 0.44
N LEU A 190 -22.33 2.06 1.37
CA LEU A 190 -22.71 0.65 1.33
C LEU A 190 -24.23 0.45 1.49
N VAL A 191 -24.86 1.20 2.38
CA VAL A 191 -26.32 1.16 2.58
C VAL A 191 -27.04 1.71 1.34
N ASP A 192 -26.65 2.88 0.85
CA ASP A 192 -27.31 3.58 -0.26
C ASP A 192 -27.23 2.79 -1.58
N ASN A 193 -26.17 1.99 -1.74
CA ASN A 193 -25.98 1.16 -2.94
C ASN A 193 -26.36 -0.32 -2.76
N ASN A 194 -27.00 -0.69 -1.63
CA ASN A 194 -27.36 -2.07 -1.29
C ASN A 194 -26.15 -3.04 -1.30
N LEU A 195 -24.99 -2.56 -0.89
CA LEU A 195 -23.75 -3.32 -0.82
C LEU A 195 -23.46 -3.85 0.60
N MET A 196 -24.15 -3.33 1.62
CA MET A 196 -23.99 -3.82 3.00
C MET A 196 -24.31 -5.30 3.09
N GLY A 197 -23.38 -6.07 3.66
CA GLY A 197 -23.49 -7.53 3.76
C GLY A 197 -23.18 -8.31 2.46
N THR A 198 -22.77 -7.61 1.39
CA THR A 198 -22.24 -8.27 0.19
C THR A 198 -20.72 -8.43 0.28
N ASP A 199 -20.14 -9.16 -0.67
CA ASP A 199 -18.69 -9.39 -0.74
C ASP A 199 -17.96 -8.24 -1.49
N HIS A 200 -18.15 -7.00 -1.04
CA HIS A 200 -17.56 -5.81 -1.67
C HIS A 200 -16.06 -5.63 -1.37
N ARG A 201 -15.58 -6.12 -0.22
CA ARG A 201 -14.19 -6.08 0.26
C ARG A 201 -13.52 -4.71 0.12
N TRP A 202 -14.27 -3.63 0.31
CA TRP A 202 -13.64 -2.30 0.36
C TRP A 202 -12.56 -2.31 1.41
N ARG A 203 -11.52 -1.52 1.22
CA ARG A 203 -10.30 -1.68 2.01
C ARG A 203 -9.77 -0.38 2.57
N VAL A 204 -9.02 -0.50 3.66
CA VAL A 204 -8.26 0.59 4.27
C VAL A 204 -6.79 0.20 4.36
N GLU A 205 -5.92 1.16 4.05
CA GLU A 205 -4.48 0.98 3.98
C GLU A 205 -3.79 1.71 5.12
N HIS A 206 -2.70 1.16 5.62
CA HIS A 206 -1.84 1.66 6.68
C HIS A 206 -2.48 1.61 8.06
N CYS A 207 -3.45 2.45 8.37
CA CYS A 207 -4.12 2.52 9.67
C CYS A 207 -3.14 2.67 10.84
N GLY A 208 -2.06 3.44 10.64
CA GLY A 208 -0.91 3.49 11.56
C GLY A 208 -1.28 3.79 13.00
N GLY A 209 -1.94 4.93 13.24
CA GLY A 209 -2.39 5.37 14.55
C GLY A 209 -3.87 5.08 14.86
N CYS A 210 -4.51 4.18 14.10
CA CYS A 210 -5.91 3.83 14.28
C CYS A 210 -6.14 2.98 15.53
N ARG A 211 -7.41 2.90 15.98
CA ARG A 211 -7.82 2.19 17.20
C ARG A 211 -8.34 0.78 16.89
N GLY A 212 -8.25 -0.12 17.90
CA GLY A 212 -8.75 -1.50 17.73
C GLY A 212 -10.28 -1.59 17.56
N ASP A 213 -11.06 -0.70 18.18
CA ASP A 213 -12.51 -0.64 18.00
C ASP A 213 -12.93 -0.29 16.57
N GLN A 214 -12.14 0.52 15.88
CA GLN A 214 -12.34 0.84 14.47
C GLN A 214 -12.15 -0.39 13.58
N PHE A 215 -11.21 -1.26 13.91
CA PHE A 215 -11.04 -2.53 13.19
C PHE A 215 -12.23 -3.48 13.39
N VAL A 216 -12.80 -3.54 14.60
CA VAL A 216 -14.03 -4.29 14.85
C VAL A 216 -15.18 -3.76 13.97
N ARG A 217 -15.34 -2.42 13.90
CA ARG A 217 -16.33 -1.77 13.03
C ARG A 217 -16.09 -2.07 11.56
N ALA A 218 -14.85 -1.94 11.08
CA ALA A 218 -14.48 -2.23 9.70
C ALA A 218 -14.84 -3.67 9.30
N VAL A 219 -14.49 -4.64 10.14
CA VAL A 219 -14.81 -6.07 9.93
C VAL A 219 -16.33 -6.31 9.89
N ALA A 220 -17.08 -5.67 10.78
CA ALA A 220 -18.54 -5.81 10.80
C ALA A 220 -19.22 -5.30 9.51
N MET A 221 -18.57 -4.37 8.80
CA MET A 221 -19.02 -3.88 7.50
C MET A 221 -18.48 -4.66 6.30
N GLY A 222 -17.61 -5.66 6.49
CA GLY A 222 -16.95 -6.39 5.41
C GLY A 222 -15.75 -5.64 4.79
N VAL A 223 -15.23 -4.62 5.49
CA VAL A 223 -14.05 -3.87 5.07
C VAL A 223 -12.78 -4.66 5.42
N THR A 224 -11.86 -4.78 4.48
CA THR A 224 -10.57 -5.45 4.64
C THR A 224 -9.48 -4.46 5.09
N ILE A 225 -8.46 -4.96 5.78
CA ILE A 225 -7.43 -4.12 6.41
C ILE A 225 -6.06 -4.53 5.88
N SER A 226 -5.32 -3.56 5.31
CA SER A 226 -3.94 -3.75 4.86
C SER A 226 -3.01 -2.88 5.69
N LEU A 227 -2.10 -3.52 6.43
CA LEU A 227 -1.16 -2.85 7.31
C LEU A 227 0.25 -2.86 6.73
N GLY A 228 1.02 -1.80 7.02
CA GLY A 228 2.41 -1.67 6.57
C GLY A 228 3.41 -1.91 7.70
N PRO A 229 3.88 -3.14 7.95
CA PRO A 229 4.84 -3.41 9.04
C PRO A 229 6.08 -2.54 8.98
N PHE A 230 6.49 -2.08 7.80
CA PHE A 230 7.63 -1.20 7.59
C PHE A 230 7.57 0.08 8.43
N GLN A 231 6.38 0.66 8.64
CA GLN A 231 6.23 1.85 9.48
C GLN A 231 6.68 1.58 10.93
N TYR A 232 6.41 0.39 11.42
CA TYR A 232 6.87 -0.03 12.75
C TYR A 232 8.34 -0.45 12.74
N ILE A 233 8.77 -1.23 11.75
CA ILE A 233 10.16 -1.74 11.64
C ILE A 233 11.16 -0.59 11.77
N TYR A 234 10.99 0.45 10.94
CA TYR A 234 11.99 1.52 10.81
C TYR A 234 11.75 2.71 11.73
N TRP A 235 10.55 2.88 12.26
CA TRP A 235 10.22 4.07 13.03
C TRP A 235 9.55 3.78 14.37
N GLY A 236 9.42 2.52 14.77
CA GLY A 236 8.78 2.14 16.04
C GLY A 236 9.37 2.86 17.25
N ASP A 237 10.69 2.97 17.30
CA ASP A 237 11.40 3.66 18.39
C ASP A 237 11.16 5.17 18.40
N LEU A 238 10.95 5.75 17.20
CA LEU A 238 10.64 7.17 17.06
C LEU A 238 9.16 7.44 17.35
N LEU A 239 8.29 6.53 16.99
CA LEU A 239 6.84 6.65 17.21
C LEU A 239 6.50 6.60 18.68
N ASP A 240 7.14 5.71 19.48
CA ASP A 240 6.86 5.50 20.89
C ASP A 240 7.60 6.52 21.76
N GLY A 241 6.85 7.46 22.33
CA GLY A 241 7.35 8.45 23.29
C GLY A 241 8.22 9.57 22.70
N THR A 242 8.45 9.59 21.37
CA THR A 242 9.18 10.69 20.71
C THR A 242 8.28 11.48 19.77
N MET A 243 7.57 10.81 18.87
CA MET A 243 6.58 11.48 18.00
C MET A 243 5.20 11.54 18.67
N PHE A 244 4.78 10.43 19.28
CA PHE A 244 3.45 10.30 19.87
C PHE A 244 3.52 9.84 21.33
N PRO A 245 2.46 10.09 22.13
CA PRO A 245 2.33 9.51 23.44
C PRO A 245 2.53 7.99 23.42
N PRO A 246 3.18 7.38 24.45
CA PRO A 246 3.50 5.95 24.43
C PRO A 246 2.30 5.04 24.23
N GLU A 247 1.11 5.41 24.73
CA GLU A 247 -0.13 4.67 24.54
C GLU A 247 -0.62 4.62 23.09
N ILE A 248 -0.13 5.53 22.25
CA ILE A 248 -0.38 5.56 20.82
C ILE A 248 0.82 4.97 20.06
N GLY A 249 2.02 5.52 20.27
CA GLY A 249 3.22 5.18 19.52
C GLY A 249 3.62 3.71 19.66
N SER A 250 3.56 3.15 20.89
CA SER A 250 3.84 1.72 21.11
C SER A 250 2.86 0.78 20.38
N GLN A 251 1.64 1.25 20.13
CA GLN A 251 0.57 0.48 19.48
C GLN A 251 0.52 0.70 17.97
N TRP A 252 1.41 1.50 17.39
CA TRP A 252 1.41 1.80 15.95
C TRP A 252 1.37 0.53 15.10
N MET A 253 0.53 0.49 14.05
CA MET A 253 0.29 -0.73 13.27
C MET A 253 -0.27 -1.89 14.12
N ARG A 254 -1.52 -1.82 14.51
CA ARG A 254 -2.21 -2.73 15.45
C ARG A 254 -2.65 -4.05 14.79
N TRP A 255 -1.73 -4.80 14.18
CA TRP A 255 -2.09 -6.08 13.53
C TRP A 255 -2.64 -7.13 14.50
N GLY A 256 -2.23 -7.12 15.77
CA GLY A 256 -2.83 -7.99 16.79
C GLY A 256 -4.30 -7.67 17.05
N ASP A 257 -4.68 -6.39 17.06
CA ASP A 257 -6.08 -5.97 17.17
C ASP A 257 -6.87 -6.34 15.91
N ALA A 258 -6.28 -6.19 14.72
CA ALA A 258 -6.91 -6.61 13.47
C ALA A 258 -7.20 -8.12 13.43
N VAL A 259 -6.26 -8.95 13.84
CA VAL A 259 -6.45 -10.42 13.96
C VAL A 259 -7.54 -10.75 14.98
N ARG A 260 -7.52 -10.10 16.17
CA ARG A 260 -8.55 -10.32 17.20
C ARG A 260 -9.94 -9.88 16.77
N ALA A 261 -10.03 -8.86 15.91
CA ALA A 261 -11.28 -8.44 15.29
C ALA A 261 -11.79 -9.41 14.21
N GLY A 262 -10.99 -10.39 13.80
CA GLY A 262 -11.32 -11.32 12.72
C GLY A 262 -11.13 -10.73 11.32
N ALA A 263 -10.26 -9.72 11.17
CA ALA A 263 -10.03 -9.07 9.89
C ALA A 263 -9.41 -10.02 8.85
N HIS A 264 -9.83 -9.89 7.60
CA HIS A 264 -9.02 -10.31 6.48
C HIS A 264 -7.86 -9.33 6.35
N LEU A 265 -6.73 -9.70 6.99
CA LEU A 265 -5.53 -8.89 7.08
C LEU A 265 -4.60 -9.18 5.91
N SER A 266 -4.01 -8.15 5.33
CA SER A 266 -2.82 -8.28 4.49
C SER A 266 -1.71 -7.34 4.95
N PHE A 267 -0.46 -7.65 4.55
CA PHE A 267 0.67 -6.75 4.73
C PHE A 267 1.07 -6.12 3.40
N HIS A 268 1.67 -4.92 3.49
CA HIS A 268 2.25 -4.21 2.36
C HIS A 268 3.53 -3.48 2.77
N ASN A 269 4.34 -3.13 1.79
CA ASN A 269 5.59 -2.40 1.98
C ASN A 269 5.57 -0.99 1.39
N ASP A 270 4.46 -0.58 0.75
CA ASP A 270 4.28 0.75 0.16
C ASP A 270 5.43 1.15 -0.77
N GLY A 271 5.87 0.19 -1.60
CA GLY A 271 7.05 0.37 -2.45
C GLY A 271 6.92 1.56 -3.41
N PRO A 272 7.98 2.39 -3.54
CA PRO A 272 9.35 2.17 -3.07
C PRO A 272 9.69 2.75 -1.69
N VAL A 273 8.68 3.06 -0.83
CA VAL A 273 8.92 3.63 0.51
C VAL A 273 9.75 2.69 1.38
N SER A 274 9.54 1.38 1.26
CA SER A 274 10.37 0.37 1.93
C SER A 274 10.69 -0.81 1.01
N PRO A 275 11.75 -1.60 1.33
CA PRO A 275 12.04 -2.84 0.61
C PRO A 275 10.86 -3.81 0.70
N PRO A 276 10.47 -4.47 -0.41
CA PRO A 276 9.34 -5.40 -0.45
C PRO A 276 9.76 -6.76 0.12
N ASN A 277 9.85 -6.88 1.46
CA ASN A 277 10.37 -8.07 2.14
C ASN A 277 9.32 -8.76 3.00
N PRO A 278 8.54 -9.73 2.47
CA PRO A 278 7.53 -10.48 3.21
C PRO A 278 8.08 -11.22 4.43
N LEU A 279 9.28 -11.80 4.34
CA LEU A 279 9.88 -12.52 5.48
C LEU A 279 10.21 -11.57 6.65
N LEU A 280 10.60 -10.31 6.36
CA LEU A 280 10.81 -9.31 7.41
C LEU A 280 9.49 -8.83 8.00
N ASN A 281 8.44 -8.69 7.20
CA ASN A 281 7.10 -8.39 7.69
C ASN A 281 6.62 -9.49 8.66
N ILE A 282 6.77 -10.77 8.27
CA ILE A 282 6.44 -11.92 9.12
C ILE A 282 7.24 -11.89 10.41
N GLN A 283 8.58 -11.76 10.34
CA GLN A 283 9.46 -11.65 11.51
C GLN A 283 8.96 -10.56 12.48
N THR A 284 8.69 -9.38 11.95
CA THR A 284 8.25 -8.23 12.75
C THR A 284 6.87 -8.47 13.38
N ALA A 285 5.96 -9.07 12.64
CA ALA A 285 4.62 -9.36 13.12
C ALA A 285 4.61 -10.37 14.29
N ILE A 286 5.51 -11.34 14.26
CA ILE A 286 5.60 -12.40 15.29
C ILE A 286 6.54 -12.06 16.46
N THR A 287 7.35 -11.00 16.34
CA THR A 287 8.30 -10.59 17.41
C THR A 287 8.04 -9.19 17.93
N ARG A 288 7.41 -8.34 17.13
CA ARG A 288 7.25 -6.92 17.41
C ARG A 288 8.61 -6.21 17.64
N THR A 289 9.65 -6.64 16.93
CA THR A 289 11.00 -6.10 17.03
C THR A 289 11.27 -5.08 15.93
N THR A 290 11.76 -3.90 16.29
CA THR A 290 12.21 -2.85 15.34
C THR A 290 13.57 -3.22 14.74
N ASP A 291 14.07 -2.44 13.80
CA ASP A 291 15.39 -2.63 13.18
C ASP A 291 16.54 -2.37 14.16
N THR A 292 16.30 -1.64 15.26
CA THR A 292 17.26 -1.45 16.35
C THR A 292 17.20 -2.55 17.42
N GLY A 293 16.25 -3.49 17.31
CA GLY A 293 16.06 -4.59 18.26
C GLY A 293 15.16 -4.25 19.47
N GLN A 294 14.47 -3.10 19.45
CA GLN A 294 13.51 -2.75 20.52
C GLN A 294 12.14 -3.38 20.27
N VAL A 295 11.38 -3.55 21.34
CA VAL A 295 10.01 -4.07 21.32
C VAL A 295 9.05 -3.05 21.91
N HIS A 296 8.08 -2.62 21.12
CA HIS A 296 7.00 -1.71 21.54
C HIS A 296 5.65 -2.37 21.30
N GLY A 297 4.75 -2.33 22.30
CA GLY A 297 3.40 -2.87 22.17
C GLY A 297 3.36 -4.37 21.88
N ALA A 298 4.03 -5.18 22.72
CA ALA A 298 4.10 -6.65 22.59
C ALA A 298 2.73 -7.35 22.53
N ASN A 299 1.66 -6.69 23.01
CA ASN A 299 0.28 -7.17 22.88
C ASN A 299 -0.24 -7.23 21.43
N GLN A 300 0.51 -6.64 20.48
CA GLN A 300 0.22 -6.70 19.05
C GLN A 300 0.92 -7.87 18.33
N ILE A 301 1.72 -8.69 19.01
CA ILE A 301 2.32 -9.91 18.47
C ILE A 301 1.20 -10.87 17.99
N ILE A 302 1.37 -11.45 16.81
CA ILE A 302 0.48 -12.45 16.24
C ILE A 302 1.19 -13.78 16.01
N SER A 303 0.45 -14.81 15.68
CA SER A 303 1.02 -16.11 15.35
C SER A 303 1.74 -16.08 13.99
N ILE A 304 2.66 -17.01 13.77
CA ILE A 304 3.30 -17.18 12.46
C ILE A 304 2.28 -17.57 11.39
N ASP A 305 1.23 -18.32 11.75
CA ASP A 305 0.13 -18.68 10.85
C ASP A 305 -0.61 -17.44 10.34
N ASP A 306 -0.94 -16.50 11.24
CA ASP A 306 -1.63 -15.26 10.87
C ASP A 306 -0.73 -14.36 10.03
N ALA A 307 0.56 -14.29 10.35
CA ALA A 307 1.51 -13.51 9.58
C ALA A 307 1.73 -14.07 8.16
N LEU A 308 1.84 -15.41 8.02
CA LEU A 308 1.92 -16.07 6.72
C LEU A 308 0.63 -15.89 5.91
N LYS A 309 -0.54 -15.98 6.55
CA LYS A 309 -1.82 -15.70 5.88
C LYS A 309 -1.89 -14.27 5.37
N ALA A 310 -1.41 -13.29 6.12
CA ALA A 310 -1.41 -11.90 5.70
C ALA A 310 -0.58 -11.65 4.43
N GLU A 311 0.47 -12.44 4.20
CA GLU A 311 1.31 -12.38 2.99
C GLU A 311 0.81 -13.29 1.85
N THR A 312 -0.17 -14.16 2.08
CA THR A 312 -0.63 -15.16 1.12
C THR A 312 -2.14 -15.14 0.90
N THR A 313 -2.89 -15.95 1.67
CA THR A 313 -4.35 -16.09 1.48
C THR A 313 -5.12 -14.83 1.82
N GLY A 314 -4.70 -14.06 2.82
CA GLY A 314 -5.31 -12.78 3.19
C GLY A 314 -5.10 -11.73 2.10
N ALA A 315 -3.87 -11.64 1.56
CA ALA A 315 -3.58 -10.76 0.44
C ALA A 315 -4.36 -11.16 -0.83
N ALA A 316 -4.43 -12.46 -1.14
CA ALA A 316 -5.20 -12.96 -2.28
C ALA A 316 -6.71 -12.65 -2.13
N TYR A 317 -7.28 -12.87 -0.93
CA TYR A 317 -8.65 -12.51 -0.62
C TYR A 317 -8.91 -11.02 -0.83
N MET A 318 -8.04 -10.15 -0.33
CA MET A 318 -8.18 -8.71 -0.49
C MET A 318 -8.17 -8.26 -1.95
N LEU A 319 -7.47 -8.98 -2.82
CA LEU A 319 -7.40 -8.73 -4.26
C LEU A 319 -8.53 -9.41 -5.06
N HIS A 320 -9.52 -10.06 -4.42
CA HIS A 320 -10.52 -10.94 -5.08
C HIS A 320 -9.85 -11.99 -5.97
N ARG A 321 -8.76 -12.58 -5.52
CA ARG A 321 -7.96 -13.57 -6.26
C ARG A 321 -7.75 -14.87 -5.49
N GLU A 322 -8.44 -15.10 -4.38
CA GLU A 322 -8.29 -16.31 -3.56
C GLU A 322 -8.64 -17.59 -4.30
N ASP A 323 -9.48 -17.52 -5.33
CA ASP A 323 -9.79 -18.66 -6.20
C ASP A 323 -8.70 -18.93 -7.25
N GLU A 324 -7.80 -17.96 -7.45
CA GLU A 324 -6.73 -18.00 -8.44
C GLU A 324 -5.36 -18.27 -7.82
N ILE A 325 -5.03 -17.62 -6.69
CA ILE A 325 -3.69 -17.62 -6.05
C ILE A 325 -3.81 -17.66 -4.51
N GLY A 326 -2.69 -17.51 -3.82
CA GLY A 326 -2.60 -17.42 -2.34
C GLY A 326 -2.51 -18.75 -1.62
N SER A 327 -2.76 -19.87 -2.30
CA SER A 327 -2.56 -21.22 -1.75
C SER A 327 -2.29 -22.24 -2.86
N LEU A 328 -1.66 -23.37 -2.51
CA LEU A 328 -1.36 -24.47 -3.42
C LEU A 328 -2.53 -25.46 -3.54
N THR A 329 -3.76 -24.96 -3.60
CA THR A 329 -4.97 -25.78 -3.79
C THR A 329 -5.14 -26.12 -5.27
N VAL A 330 -5.57 -27.35 -5.56
CA VAL A 330 -5.86 -27.80 -6.93
C VAL A 330 -6.89 -26.87 -7.59
N GLY A 331 -6.62 -26.45 -8.81
CA GLY A 331 -7.46 -25.51 -9.57
C GLY A 331 -6.96 -24.07 -9.60
N LYS A 332 -6.02 -23.72 -8.71
CA LYS A 332 -5.37 -22.40 -8.70
C LYS A 332 -4.09 -22.39 -9.55
N TYR A 333 -3.61 -21.20 -9.88
CA TYR A 333 -2.29 -21.04 -10.48
C TYR A 333 -1.21 -21.55 -9.52
N ALA A 334 -0.23 -22.25 -10.08
CA ALA A 334 0.93 -22.71 -9.32
C ALA A 334 1.92 -21.54 -9.15
N ASP A 335 1.50 -20.53 -8.39
CA ASP A 335 2.33 -19.41 -7.98
C ASP A 335 2.82 -19.70 -6.56
N PHE A 336 4.14 -19.89 -6.41
CA PHE A 336 4.73 -20.20 -5.11
C PHE A 336 6.19 -19.75 -5.02
N VAL A 337 6.67 -19.68 -3.80
CA VAL A 337 8.07 -19.41 -3.47
C VAL A 337 8.70 -20.65 -2.85
N GLU A 338 9.90 -20.99 -3.30
CA GLU A 338 10.74 -21.99 -2.69
C GLU A 338 11.64 -21.34 -1.64
N LEU A 339 11.55 -21.81 -0.41
CA LEU A 339 12.32 -21.30 0.71
C LEU A 339 13.44 -22.28 1.10
N SER A 340 14.56 -21.75 1.60
CA SER A 340 15.73 -22.56 2.01
C SER A 340 15.46 -23.48 3.20
N MET A 341 14.44 -23.16 3.99
CA MET A 341 14.01 -23.94 5.15
C MET A 341 12.54 -23.60 5.52
N ASP A 342 11.96 -24.45 6.32
CA ASP A 342 10.63 -24.22 6.88
C ASP A 342 10.66 -23.01 7.83
N PRO A 343 9.88 -21.95 7.59
CA PRO A 343 9.85 -20.76 8.44
C PRO A 343 9.35 -21.04 9.87
N TYR A 344 8.59 -22.11 10.10
CA TYR A 344 8.19 -22.51 11.44
C TYR A 344 9.34 -23.03 12.30
N LEU A 345 10.45 -23.42 11.68
CA LEU A 345 11.65 -23.91 12.37
C LEU A 345 12.73 -22.84 12.56
N ALA A 346 12.54 -21.67 11.98
CA ALA A 346 13.47 -20.55 12.12
C ALA A 346 13.32 -19.90 13.53
N ASP A 347 14.42 -19.34 14.02
CA ASP A 347 14.36 -18.46 15.18
C ASP A 347 13.53 -17.21 14.81
N PRO A 348 12.44 -16.91 15.54
CA PRO A 348 11.57 -15.77 15.24
C PRO A 348 12.30 -14.43 15.12
N LEU A 349 13.36 -14.19 15.89
CA LEU A 349 14.12 -12.92 15.88
C LEU A 349 15.02 -12.77 14.65
N THR A 350 15.33 -13.85 13.97
CA THR A 350 16.25 -13.86 12.82
C THR A 350 15.66 -14.56 11.59
N LEU A 351 14.35 -14.82 11.56
CA LEU A 351 13.63 -15.51 10.50
C LEU A 351 13.99 -14.96 9.11
N ALA A 352 13.89 -13.65 8.91
CA ALA A 352 14.17 -13.01 7.63
C ALA A 352 15.63 -13.13 7.17
N SER A 353 16.56 -13.38 8.10
CA SER A 353 17.97 -13.60 7.78
C SER A 353 18.32 -15.08 7.59
N GLN A 354 17.60 -15.99 8.25
CA GLN A 354 17.81 -17.43 8.15
C GLN A 354 17.11 -18.03 6.93
N VAL A 355 15.85 -17.66 6.71
CA VAL A 355 15.03 -18.15 5.60
C VAL A 355 15.37 -17.35 4.34
N LYS A 356 15.75 -18.04 3.26
CA LYS A 356 16.09 -17.41 1.98
C LYS A 356 15.12 -17.87 0.90
N VAL A 357 14.75 -16.96 0.02
CA VAL A 357 14.06 -17.29 -1.22
C VAL A 357 15.07 -17.95 -2.15
N GLN A 358 14.82 -19.20 -2.53
CA GLN A 358 15.63 -19.99 -3.47
C GLN A 358 15.09 -19.93 -4.88
N GLY A 359 13.78 -19.77 -5.03
CA GLY A 359 13.13 -19.63 -6.32
C GLY A 359 11.73 -19.05 -6.20
N THR A 360 11.32 -18.34 -7.23
CA THR A 360 9.96 -17.81 -7.39
C THR A 360 9.34 -18.45 -8.62
N TRP A 361 8.15 -19.01 -8.44
CA TRP A 361 7.43 -19.75 -9.47
C TRP A 361 6.14 -19.05 -9.78
N ARG A 362 5.85 -18.81 -11.04
CA ARG A 362 4.60 -18.26 -11.53
C ARG A 362 3.96 -19.21 -12.55
N SER A 363 2.71 -19.60 -12.31
CA SER A 363 2.00 -20.56 -13.18
C SER A 363 2.80 -21.86 -13.43
N GLY A 364 3.49 -22.36 -12.39
CA GLY A 364 4.26 -23.59 -12.45
C GLY A 364 5.60 -23.50 -13.20
N ARG A 365 6.07 -22.29 -13.50
CA ARG A 365 7.35 -22.06 -14.18
C ARG A 365 8.27 -21.22 -13.30
N THR A 366 9.52 -21.57 -13.22
CA THR A 366 10.57 -20.69 -12.69
C THR A 366 10.66 -19.45 -13.57
N ILE A 367 10.92 -18.32 -12.94
CA ILE A 367 11.07 -17.05 -13.64
C ILE A 367 12.55 -16.74 -13.76
N ASP A 368 13.01 -16.64 -14.99
CA ASP A 368 14.35 -16.11 -15.30
C ASP A 368 14.27 -14.58 -15.26
N LEU A 369 14.59 -14.01 -14.10
CA LEU A 369 14.51 -12.57 -13.86
C LEU A 369 15.49 -11.77 -14.73
N ASP A 370 16.63 -12.33 -15.07
CA ASP A 370 17.63 -11.66 -15.92
C ASP A 370 17.20 -11.67 -17.40
N ALA A 371 16.65 -12.79 -17.87
CA ALA A 371 16.06 -12.86 -19.21
C ALA A 371 14.86 -11.92 -19.36
N TYR A 372 13.98 -11.83 -18.34
CA TYR A 372 12.89 -10.88 -18.32
C TYR A 372 13.39 -9.43 -18.46
N LEU A 373 14.36 -9.03 -17.63
CA LEU A 373 14.92 -7.68 -17.68
C LEU A 373 15.55 -7.37 -19.04
N ALA A 374 16.33 -8.29 -19.60
CA ALA A 374 16.97 -8.12 -20.91
C ALA A 374 15.94 -7.89 -22.03
N GLN A 375 14.79 -8.56 -21.98
CA GLN A 375 13.72 -8.37 -22.96
C GLN A 375 13.08 -6.96 -22.82
N ILE A 376 12.85 -6.47 -21.60
CA ILE A 376 12.31 -5.13 -21.38
C ILE A 376 13.32 -4.06 -21.86
N GLN A 377 14.60 -4.24 -21.59
CA GLN A 377 15.65 -3.35 -22.09
C GLN A 377 15.66 -3.27 -23.61
N ALA A 378 15.43 -4.41 -24.31
CA ALA A 378 15.34 -4.44 -25.76
C ALA A 378 14.10 -3.69 -26.29
N VAL A 379 12.96 -3.82 -25.62
CA VAL A 379 11.73 -3.08 -25.95
C VAL A 379 11.95 -1.57 -25.78
N GLU A 380 12.59 -1.16 -24.70
CA GLU A 380 12.89 0.24 -24.42
C GLU A 380 13.88 0.83 -25.44
N ALA A 381 14.94 0.12 -25.77
CA ALA A 381 15.94 0.54 -26.75
C ALA A 381 15.37 0.66 -28.19
N ALA A 382 14.35 -0.13 -28.52
CA ALA A 382 13.67 -0.05 -29.82
C ALA A 382 12.79 1.23 -29.97
N GLY A 383 12.64 2.03 -28.91
CA GLY A 383 11.86 3.28 -28.96
C GLY A 383 10.36 3.06 -29.16
N THR A 384 9.87 1.85 -29.00
CA THR A 384 8.42 1.51 -29.07
C THR A 384 7.70 1.87 -27.76
N HIS A 385 8.04 3.04 -27.21
CA HIS A 385 7.53 3.47 -25.92
C HIS A 385 6.07 3.86 -25.96
N PRO A 386 5.21 3.21 -25.18
CA PRO A 386 3.84 3.62 -25.01
C PRO A 386 3.63 4.61 -23.86
N VAL A 387 4.69 5.05 -23.14
CA VAL A 387 4.54 5.93 -21.99
C VAL A 387 4.94 7.35 -22.35
N ASP A 388 3.95 8.19 -22.60
CA ASP A 388 4.15 9.65 -22.66
C ASP A 388 4.09 10.22 -21.23
N HIS A 389 5.26 10.29 -20.59
CA HIS A 389 5.40 10.86 -19.24
C HIS A 389 4.87 12.29 -19.11
N ALA A 390 4.90 13.06 -20.19
CA ALA A 390 4.40 14.45 -20.17
C ALA A 390 2.87 14.48 -20.03
N THR A 391 2.17 13.46 -20.50
CA THR A 391 0.71 13.35 -20.38
C THR A 391 0.29 12.77 -19.04
N ALA A 392 1.03 11.77 -18.52
CA ALA A 392 0.77 11.18 -17.22
C ALA A 392 0.80 12.20 -16.07
N ILE A 393 1.69 13.19 -16.21
CA ILE A 393 1.91 14.21 -15.18
C ILE A 393 0.94 15.41 -15.34
N LYS A 394 0.49 15.71 -16.55
CA LYS A 394 -0.51 16.77 -16.78
C LYS A 394 -1.90 16.44 -16.23
N SER A 395 -2.23 15.16 -16.05
CA SER A 395 -3.51 14.75 -15.47
C SER A 395 -3.61 15.02 -13.96
N HIS A 396 -2.49 15.34 -13.29
CA HIS A 396 -2.42 15.58 -11.85
C HIS A 396 -2.36 17.05 -11.45
N THR A 397 -2.49 17.99 -12.39
CA THR A 397 -2.39 19.44 -12.16
C THR A 397 -3.72 20.19 -12.22
N CYS A 398 -4.86 19.51 -11.95
CA CYS A 398 -6.16 20.19 -11.79
C CYS A 398 -6.65 20.12 -10.37
#